data_b74953efee989eb2b2415f6ec9f9d5a3
#
_entry.id   b74953efee989eb2b2415f6ec9f9d5a3
#
_cell.length_a   1.000
_cell.length_b   1.000
_cell.length_c   1.000
_cell.angle_alpha   90.00
_cell.angle_beta   90.00
_cell.angle_gamma   90.00
#
_symmetry.space_group_name_H-M   'P 1'
#
loop_
_entity.id
_entity.type
_entity.pdbx_description
1 polymer ?
#
loop_
_entity_poly.entity_id
_entity_poly.type
_entity_poly.pdbx_seq_one_letter_code
_entity_poly.pdbx_strand_id
1 'polypeptide(L)'
;MMRLALICGAVLCCSGLSAAEFPVDKSLNNDGFETIFDGKSLRGWHVSTQTGHSGASMHTSGGKWVLEEGAITGSQDIPGNGGIILTDRQFGDFEVIVEMKNDYGPDSGLFLRSNDKGQAYQYMVDYHNGGNLAGVYGEGLSGGIHLRNFDFLDDVKKIQTKDAPFPCPIKPADWPEFWKHGEWNELRARIESNPPKVTTWINRVRFMEFTDTEKRHPDTGSIALQVHGGGDYTKEFVRYRNVRVKSLK
;
A
#
# COMPACT_ATOMS: atom_id res chain seq x y z
N MET A 1 -77.08 -4.35 -7.09
CA MET A 1 -76.05 -5.25 -6.61
C MET A 1 -74.70 -4.64 -6.94
N MET A 2 -74.11 -3.95 -5.98
CA MET A 2 -72.80 -3.27 -6.15
C MET A 2 -71.68 -4.18 -5.60
N ARG A 3 -70.74 -4.60 -6.45
CA ARG A 3 -69.56 -5.40 -6.02
C ARG A 3 -68.45 -4.47 -5.61
N LEU A 4 -68.08 -4.55 -4.33
CA LEU A 4 -66.93 -3.87 -3.78
C LEU A 4 -65.68 -4.67 -4.12
N ALA A 5 -64.73 -4.06 -4.84
CA ALA A 5 -63.39 -4.64 -5.11
C ALA A 5 -62.44 -4.22 -4.00
N LEU A 6 -61.92 -5.17 -3.25
CA LEU A 6 -60.83 -4.98 -2.27
C LEU A 6 -59.50 -4.90 -3.05
N ILE A 7 -58.83 -3.74 -3.00
CA ILE A 7 -57.47 -3.59 -3.48
C ILE A 7 -56.54 -3.91 -2.31
N CYS A 8 -55.86 -5.05 -2.38
CA CYS A 8 -54.80 -5.42 -1.45
C CYS A 8 -53.51 -4.73 -1.89
N GLY A 9 -53.12 -3.67 -1.18
CA GLY A 9 -51.84 -3.00 -1.41
C GLY A 9 -50.71 -3.83 -0.81
N ALA A 10 -49.85 -4.36 -1.66
CA ALA A 10 -48.60 -4.99 -1.25
C ALA A 10 -47.60 -3.90 -0.81
N VAL A 11 -47.32 -3.81 0.47
CA VAL A 11 -46.19 -2.98 1.01
C VAL A 11 -44.92 -3.71 0.65
N LEU A 12 -44.15 -3.22 -0.34
CA LEU A 12 -42.77 -3.63 -0.55
C LEU A 12 -41.91 -3.07 0.59
N CYS A 13 -41.56 -3.92 1.55
CA CYS A 13 -40.45 -3.63 2.45
C CYS A 13 -39.15 -3.65 1.66
N CYS A 14 -38.65 -2.50 1.23
CA CYS A 14 -37.25 -2.34 0.85
C CYS A 14 -36.41 -2.51 2.11
N SER A 15 -35.90 -3.71 2.35
CA SER A 15 -34.80 -3.94 3.28
C SER A 15 -33.56 -3.23 2.70
N GLY A 16 -33.33 -1.99 3.18
CA GLY A 16 -32.10 -1.28 2.87
C GLY A 16 -30.92 -2.12 3.34
N LEU A 17 -30.09 -2.61 2.42
CA LEU A 17 -28.77 -3.13 2.76
C LEU A 17 -28.02 -1.98 3.42
N SER A 18 -27.76 -2.08 4.72
CA SER A 18 -26.85 -1.18 5.42
C SER A 18 -25.46 -1.40 4.82
N ALA A 19 -24.86 -0.35 4.29
CA ALA A 19 -23.44 -0.41 3.87
C ALA A 19 -22.59 -0.88 5.05
N ALA A 20 -21.61 -1.76 4.80
CA ALA A 20 -20.72 -2.25 5.82
C ALA A 20 -19.98 -1.08 6.49
N GLU A 21 -20.05 -0.98 7.80
CA GLU A 21 -19.35 0.05 8.57
C GLU A 21 -17.98 -0.52 8.96
N PHE A 22 -16.90 0.06 8.38
CA PHE A 22 -15.52 -0.37 8.64
C PHE A 22 -14.94 0.32 9.88
N PRO A 23 -14.01 -0.33 10.63
CA PRO A 23 -13.42 0.20 11.84
C PRO A 23 -12.36 1.27 11.55
N VAL A 24 -12.80 2.40 11.04
CA VAL A 24 -11.93 3.55 10.71
C VAL A 24 -11.26 4.07 11.98
N ASP A 25 -9.94 4.29 11.91
CA ASP A 25 -9.16 4.90 12.97
C ASP A 25 -9.51 6.39 13.11
N LYS A 26 -10.32 6.71 14.11
CA LYS A 26 -10.82 8.07 14.36
C LYS A 26 -9.74 9.03 14.87
N SER A 27 -8.57 8.53 15.28
CA SER A 27 -7.43 9.36 15.69
C SER A 27 -6.68 9.98 14.52
N LEU A 28 -6.89 9.47 13.30
CA LEU A 28 -6.23 9.98 12.10
C LEU A 28 -6.79 11.35 11.70
N ASN A 29 -5.88 12.30 11.53
CA ASN A 29 -6.14 13.59 10.88
C ASN A 29 -5.11 13.83 9.78
N ASN A 30 -5.30 14.87 8.99
CA ASN A 30 -4.39 15.25 7.90
C ASN A 30 -3.66 16.57 8.19
N ASP A 31 -3.67 17.03 9.45
CA ASP A 31 -3.03 18.28 9.85
C ASP A 31 -1.51 18.13 9.82
N GLY A 32 -0.83 19.14 9.30
CA GLY A 32 0.63 19.19 9.24
C GLY A 32 1.27 18.32 8.16
N PHE A 33 0.48 17.75 7.24
CA PHE A 33 1.02 17.09 6.06
C PHE A 33 1.41 18.10 4.99
N GLU A 34 2.59 17.93 4.43
CA GLU A 34 3.07 18.62 3.23
C GLU A 34 2.99 17.71 2.00
N THR A 35 2.67 18.28 0.85
CA THR A 35 2.68 17.57 -0.44
C THR A 35 4.12 17.46 -0.94
N ILE A 36 4.59 16.25 -1.22
CA ILE A 36 5.93 15.97 -1.76
C ILE A 36 5.91 15.45 -3.20
N PHE A 37 4.72 15.30 -3.79
CA PHE A 37 4.52 15.06 -5.20
C PHE A 37 3.36 15.92 -5.70
N ASP A 38 3.65 16.83 -6.62
CA ASP A 38 2.73 17.88 -7.08
C ASP A 38 1.77 17.44 -8.19
N GLY A 39 1.90 16.20 -8.68
CA GLY A 39 1.14 15.70 -9.83
C GLY A 39 1.53 16.29 -11.18
N LYS A 40 2.61 17.11 -11.25
CA LYS A 40 3.02 17.85 -12.45
C LYS A 40 4.45 17.53 -12.87
N SER A 41 5.29 17.07 -11.97
CA SER A 41 6.68 16.72 -12.26
C SER A 41 7.21 15.66 -11.30
N LEU A 42 8.27 14.96 -11.72
CA LEU A 42 9.04 14.07 -10.84
C LEU A 42 10.17 14.82 -10.11
N ARG A 43 10.11 16.16 -10.04
CA ARG A 43 11.10 16.95 -9.30
C ARG A 43 11.06 16.59 -7.82
N GLY A 44 12.24 16.33 -7.24
CA GLY A 44 12.37 15.86 -5.86
C GLY A 44 12.28 14.34 -5.72
N TRP A 45 12.28 13.64 -6.88
CA TRP A 45 12.32 12.19 -6.98
C TRP A 45 13.40 11.77 -7.98
N HIS A 46 14.09 10.67 -7.70
CA HIS A 46 15.07 10.07 -8.61
C HIS A 46 14.87 8.56 -8.69
N VAL A 47 15.21 8.02 -9.85
CA VAL A 47 15.20 6.57 -10.10
C VAL A 47 16.53 6.01 -9.64
N SER A 48 16.49 4.99 -8.77
CA SER A 48 17.72 4.32 -8.35
C SER A 48 18.22 3.38 -9.43
N THR A 49 19.54 3.46 -9.70
CA THR A 49 20.27 2.49 -10.52
C THR A 49 21.11 1.53 -9.67
N GLN A 50 21.08 1.67 -8.35
CA GLN A 50 21.81 0.80 -7.45
C GLN A 50 21.05 -0.52 -7.24
N THR A 51 21.80 -1.60 -7.21
CA THR A 51 21.28 -2.97 -7.06
C THR A 51 21.73 -3.59 -5.73
N GLY A 52 21.24 -4.78 -5.43
CA GLY A 52 21.79 -5.62 -4.37
C GLY A 52 21.05 -5.58 -3.03
N HIS A 53 19.80 -5.06 -2.99
CA HIS A 53 18.97 -5.14 -1.80
C HIS A 53 18.29 -6.51 -1.66
N SER A 54 17.85 -7.08 -2.78
CA SER A 54 17.21 -8.38 -2.84
C SER A 54 17.39 -9.02 -4.22
N GLY A 55 17.72 -10.30 -4.26
CA GLY A 55 17.73 -11.06 -5.51
C GLY A 55 16.33 -11.25 -6.10
N ALA A 56 15.27 -11.19 -5.28
CA ALA A 56 13.90 -11.33 -5.72
C ALA A 56 13.38 -10.07 -6.43
N SER A 57 13.82 -8.90 -6.03
CA SER A 57 13.43 -7.63 -6.67
C SER A 57 14.06 -7.42 -8.05
N MET A 58 15.15 -8.12 -8.34
CA MET A 58 15.85 -8.08 -9.65
C MET A 58 16.09 -6.64 -10.17
N HIS A 59 16.43 -5.74 -9.27
CA HIS A 59 16.57 -4.32 -9.53
C HIS A 59 17.92 -4.04 -10.19
N THR A 60 17.95 -3.89 -11.50
CA THR A 60 19.19 -3.66 -12.27
C THR A 60 19.25 -2.32 -12.98
N SER A 61 18.11 -1.77 -13.41
CA SER A 61 18.06 -0.50 -14.15
C SER A 61 17.29 0.60 -13.41
N GLY A 62 16.61 0.26 -12.31
CA GLY A 62 15.70 1.16 -11.61
C GLY A 62 14.27 1.17 -12.13
N GLY A 63 13.96 0.42 -13.19
CA GLY A 63 12.66 0.38 -13.84
C GLY A 63 12.38 1.62 -14.70
N LYS A 64 11.17 1.71 -15.22
CA LYS A 64 10.68 2.84 -16.02
C LYS A 64 9.68 3.64 -15.20
N TRP A 65 9.96 4.91 -14.97
CA TRP A 65 9.13 5.81 -14.19
C TRP A 65 8.76 7.05 -14.98
N VAL A 66 7.49 7.36 -15.04
CA VAL A 66 6.94 8.50 -15.78
C VAL A 66 5.87 9.21 -14.95
N LEU A 67 5.61 10.46 -15.33
CA LEU A 67 4.42 11.17 -14.89
C LEU A 67 3.30 10.92 -15.90
N GLU A 68 2.20 10.32 -15.47
CA GLU A 68 1.04 10.06 -16.30
C GLU A 68 -0.25 10.32 -15.52
N GLU A 69 -1.16 11.11 -16.10
CA GLU A 69 -2.45 11.46 -15.49
C GLU A 69 -2.35 11.99 -14.04
N GLY A 70 -1.29 12.74 -13.74
CA GLY A 70 -1.06 13.28 -12.39
C GLY A 70 -0.58 12.26 -11.37
N ALA A 71 -0.10 11.11 -11.81
CA ALA A 71 0.45 10.05 -10.95
C ALA A 71 1.92 9.74 -11.29
N ILE A 72 2.68 9.32 -10.29
CA ILE A 72 3.94 8.61 -10.49
C ILE A 72 3.56 7.22 -10.99
N THR A 73 3.91 6.91 -12.24
CA THR A 73 3.57 5.65 -12.90
C THR A 73 4.85 4.89 -13.18
N GLY A 74 4.94 3.67 -12.64
CA GLY A 74 6.09 2.78 -12.80
C GLY A 74 5.73 1.49 -13.52
N SER A 75 6.68 0.97 -14.31
CA SER A 75 6.59 -0.36 -14.93
C SER A 75 7.96 -1.01 -15.02
N GLN A 76 8.00 -2.30 -15.28
CA GLN A 76 9.24 -2.94 -15.71
C GLN A 76 9.69 -2.31 -17.04
N ASP A 77 10.97 -2.03 -17.20
CA ASP A 77 11.57 -1.54 -18.46
C ASP A 77 11.89 -2.69 -19.42
N ILE A 78 12.27 -3.83 -18.86
CA ILE A 78 12.43 -5.11 -19.56
C ILE A 78 11.74 -6.22 -18.72
N PRO A 79 11.29 -7.33 -19.36
CA PRO A 79 10.65 -8.41 -18.64
C PRO A 79 11.48 -8.90 -17.44
N GLY A 80 10.82 -8.99 -16.29
CA GLY A 80 11.43 -9.49 -15.07
C GLY A 80 12.30 -8.50 -14.30
N ASN A 81 12.56 -7.29 -14.81
CA ASN A 81 13.39 -6.30 -14.15
C ASN A 81 12.57 -5.36 -13.28
N GLY A 82 12.85 -5.36 -11.98
CA GLY A 82 12.26 -4.43 -11.03
C GLY A 82 13.03 -3.11 -10.92
N GLY A 83 12.54 -2.23 -10.06
CA GLY A 83 13.20 -0.97 -9.75
C GLY A 83 12.46 -0.13 -8.71
N ILE A 84 13.09 0.94 -8.29
CA ILE A 84 12.50 1.89 -7.33
C ILE A 84 12.71 3.34 -7.77
N ILE A 85 11.75 4.19 -7.41
CA ILE A 85 11.88 5.64 -7.42
C ILE A 85 11.83 6.16 -6.00
N LEU A 86 12.75 7.06 -5.64
CA LEU A 86 12.94 7.55 -4.27
C LEU A 86 12.81 9.06 -4.20
N THR A 87 12.42 9.57 -3.03
CA THR A 87 12.53 11.00 -2.74
C THR A 87 14.00 11.40 -2.60
N ASP A 88 14.38 12.57 -3.15
CA ASP A 88 15.71 13.19 -2.91
C ASP A 88 15.90 13.54 -1.44
N ARG A 89 14.81 13.96 -0.79
CA ARG A 89 14.76 14.28 0.64
C ARG A 89 14.67 13.00 1.46
N GLN A 90 15.43 12.97 2.56
CA GLN A 90 15.37 11.92 3.57
C GLN A 90 14.53 12.35 4.77
N PHE A 91 13.93 11.38 5.45
CA PHE A 91 13.04 11.56 6.59
C PHE A 91 13.46 10.67 7.74
N GLY A 92 13.35 11.18 8.97
CA GLY A 92 13.55 10.43 10.21
C GLY A 92 12.26 9.74 10.65
N ASP A 93 11.62 10.29 11.70
CA ASP A 93 10.27 9.90 12.11
C ASP A 93 9.26 10.61 11.22
N PHE A 94 8.39 9.86 10.57
CA PHE A 94 7.40 10.45 9.67
C PHE A 94 6.14 9.57 9.51
N GLU A 95 5.11 10.22 8.97
CA GLU A 95 3.91 9.57 8.49
C GLU A 95 3.70 9.98 7.03
N VAL A 96 3.43 8.99 6.17
CA VAL A 96 3.20 9.20 4.74
C VAL A 96 1.81 8.72 4.33
N ILE A 97 1.17 9.47 3.45
CA ILE A 97 -0.10 9.12 2.82
C ILE A 97 0.11 9.12 1.32
N VAL A 98 -0.33 8.07 0.64
CA VAL A 98 -0.37 7.98 -0.81
C VAL A 98 -1.71 7.42 -1.27
N GLU A 99 -2.18 7.82 -2.43
CA GLU A 99 -3.25 7.12 -3.13
C GLU A 99 -2.66 6.19 -4.17
N MET A 100 -3.06 4.93 -4.16
CA MET A 100 -2.58 3.88 -5.03
C MET A 100 -3.68 3.33 -5.93
N LYS A 101 -3.35 3.11 -7.21
CA LYS A 101 -4.17 2.39 -8.19
C LYS A 101 -3.26 1.58 -9.12
N ASN A 102 -2.86 0.41 -8.66
CA ASN A 102 -1.93 -0.46 -9.39
C ASN A 102 -2.71 -1.51 -10.21
N ASP A 103 -2.12 -1.93 -11.33
CA ASP A 103 -2.53 -3.16 -12.00
C ASP A 103 -2.10 -4.36 -11.13
N TYR A 104 -2.71 -5.52 -11.33
CA TYR A 104 -2.58 -6.64 -10.40
C TYR A 104 -1.51 -7.67 -10.81
N GLY A 105 -0.70 -7.35 -11.81
CA GLY A 105 0.45 -8.16 -12.20
C GLY A 105 1.71 -7.81 -11.41
N PRO A 106 2.21 -6.55 -11.48
CA PRO A 106 3.43 -6.19 -10.79
C PRO A 106 3.17 -5.91 -9.31
N ASP A 107 3.83 -6.65 -8.44
CA ASP A 107 3.91 -6.27 -7.04
C ASP A 107 4.63 -4.93 -6.88
N SER A 108 4.46 -4.34 -5.72
CA SER A 108 5.03 -3.05 -5.39
C SER A 108 5.32 -2.97 -3.88
N GLY A 109 5.75 -1.81 -3.43
CA GLY A 109 5.93 -1.49 -2.03
C GLY A 109 6.01 0.01 -1.83
N LEU A 110 5.57 0.45 -0.65
CA LEU A 110 5.87 1.77 -0.12
C LEU A 110 6.98 1.60 0.90
N PHE A 111 8.17 2.12 0.59
CA PHE A 111 9.37 1.94 1.40
C PHE A 111 9.54 3.09 2.37
N LEU A 112 9.83 2.75 3.62
CA LEU A 112 10.03 3.69 4.72
C LEU A 112 11.50 3.70 5.11
N ARG A 113 12.13 4.89 5.10
CA ARG A 113 13.56 5.09 5.34
C ARG A 113 14.45 4.30 4.37
N SER A 114 14.08 4.25 3.07
CA SER A 114 14.88 3.54 2.07
C SER A 114 16.25 4.18 1.86
N ASN A 115 17.26 3.35 1.62
CA ASN A 115 18.49 3.79 0.97
C ASN A 115 18.38 3.59 -0.55
N ASP A 116 19.40 4.05 -1.30
CA ASP A 116 19.41 3.95 -2.77
C ASP A 116 19.42 2.51 -3.31
N LYS A 117 19.75 1.53 -2.46
CA LYS A 117 19.67 0.11 -2.81
C LYS A 117 18.28 -0.48 -2.57
N GLY A 118 17.34 0.29 -2.02
CA GLY A 118 16.00 -0.18 -1.67
C GLY A 118 15.93 -0.99 -0.38
N GLN A 119 16.96 -0.96 0.46
CA GLN A 119 16.86 -1.55 1.79
C GLN A 119 15.98 -0.66 2.67
N ALA A 120 14.93 -1.23 3.25
CA ALA A 120 13.89 -0.45 3.92
C ALA A 120 12.96 -1.30 4.78
N TYR A 121 12.17 -0.65 5.65
CA TYR A 121 10.91 -1.22 6.11
C TYR A 121 9.86 -0.98 5.03
N GLN A 122 9.29 -2.06 4.50
CA GLN A 122 8.35 -1.99 3.40
C GLN A 122 6.91 -2.19 3.90
N TYR A 123 6.03 -1.28 3.52
CA TYR A 123 4.61 -1.54 3.46
C TYR A 123 4.36 -2.42 2.23
N MET A 124 3.93 -3.64 2.43
CA MET A 124 3.76 -4.63 1.36
C MET A 124 2.63 -4.25 0.42
N VAL A 125 2.86 -4.45 -0.87
CA VAL A 125 1.86 -4.43 -1.93
C VAL A 125 2.09 -5.65 -2.82
N ASP A 126 1.53 -6.78 -2.42
CA ASP A 126 1.69 -8.07 -3.09
C ASP A 126 0.30 -8.68 -3.30
N TYR A 127 -0.11 -8.80 -4.55
CA TYR A 127 -1.43 -9.27 -4.96
C TYR A 127 -1.49 -10.74 -5.33
N HIS A 128 -0.36 -11.45 -5.34
CA HIS A 128 -0.32 -12.85 -5.70
C HIS A 128 -0.98 -13.72 -4.64
N ASN A 129 -1.30 -14.95 -5.00
CA ASN A 129 -1.80 -15.94 -4.03
C ASN A 129 -0.81 -16.10 -2.88
N GLY A 130 -1.29 -15.87 -1.66
CA GLY A 130 -0.45 -15.80 -0.46
C GLY A 130 0.21 -14.44 -0.21
N GLY A 131 0.03 -13.45 -1.09
CA GLY A 131 0.47 -12.07 -0.89
C GLY A 131 -0.42 -11.28 0.06
N ASN A 132 -0.08 -10.00 0.30
CA ASN A 132 -0.73 -9.15 1.29
C ASN A 132 -0.63 -7.67 0.92
N LEU A 133 -1.57 -6.88 1.43
CA LEU A 133 -1.47 -5.42 1.51
C LEU A 133 -1.30 -4.98 2.96
N ALA A 134 -0.52 -3.93 3.16
CA ALA A 134 -0.28 -3.30 4.46
C ALA A 134 0.48 -4.18 5.47
N GLY A 135 0.93 -5.36 5.11
CA GLY A 135 1.90 -6.11 5.89
C GLY A 135 3.24 -5.36 5.95
N VAL A 136 4.10 -5.77 6.88
CA VAL A 136 5.45 -5.18 7.02
C VAL A 136 6.49 -6.20 6.60
N TYR A 137 7.34 -5.80 5.67
CA TYR A 137 8.46 -6.61 5.18
C TYR A 137 9.79 -5.86 5.39
N GLY A 138 10.83 -6.59 5.72
CA GLY A 138 12.18 -6.06 5.83
C GLY A 138 12.92 -6.22 4.51
N GLU A 139 12.72 -5.30 3.55
CA GLU A 139 13.34 -5.38 2.24
C GLU A 139 14.86 -5.23 2.34
N GLY A 140 15.57 -6.31 1.99
CA GLY A 140 17.03 -6.36 2.11
C GLY A 140 17.57 -6.24 3.55
N LEU A 141 16.73 -6.33 4.57
CA LEU A 141 17.12 -6.28 5.98
C LEU A 141 17.38 -7.69 6.53
N SER A 142 18.29 -7.80 7.49
CA SER A 142 18.56 -9.06 8.17
C SER A 142 17.39 -9.49 9.07
N GLY A 143 17.29 -10.78 9.39
CA GLY A 143 16.38 -11.30 10.40
C GLY A 143 14.95 -11.60 9.95
N GLY A 144 14.65 -11.49 8.65
CA GLY A 144 13.43 -12.08 8.06
C GLY A 144 12.13 -11.44 8.54
N ILE A 145 12.02 -10.10 8.59
CA ILE A 145 10.77 -9.42 8.88
C ILE A 145 9.79 -9.70 7.74
N HIS A 146 8.70 -10.40 8.05
CA HIS A 146 7.64 -10.71 7.10
C HIS A 146 6.32 -10.90 7.86
N LEU A 147 5.60 -9.81 8.09
CA LEU A 147 4.42 -9.78 8.94
C LEU A 147 3.17 -9.55 8.10
N ARG A 148 2.22 -10.48 8.18
CA ARG A 148 0.95 -10.48 7.45
C ARG A 148 -0.16 -10.93 8.37
N ASN A 149 -1.34 -10.33 8.26
CA ASN A 149 -2.53 -10.74 9.01
C ASN A 149 -3.65 -11.29 8.11
N PHE A 150 -3.44 -11.29 6.82
CA PHE A 150 -4.25 -12.01 5.82
C PHE A 150 -3.37 -12.40 4.63
N ASP A 151 -3.86 -13.28 3.81
CA ASP A 151 -3.32 -13.59 2.49
C ASP A 151 -4.38 -13.34 1.43
N PHE A 152 -3.96 -12.82 0.26
CA PHE A 152 -4.78 -12.90 -0.94
C PHE A 152 -4.94 -14.36 -1.38
N LEU A 153 -6.11 -14.67 -1.91
CA LEU A 153 -6.36 -15.91 -2.63
C LEU A 153 -6.09 -15.68 -4.13
N ASP A 154 -6.45 -16.62 -4.98
CA ASP A 154 -6.25 -16.51 -6.45
C ASP A 154 -6.98 -15.31 -7.09
N ASP A 155 -7.91 -14.69 -6.37
CA ASP A 155 -8.64 -13.49 -6.76
C ASP A 155 -8.40 -12.41 -5.70
N VAL A 156 -7.82 -11.26 -6.10
CA VAL A 156 -7.52 -10.10 -5.22
C VAL A 156 -8.75 -9.49 -4.54
N LYS A 157 -9.97 -9.92 -4.91
CA LYS A 157 -11.21 -9.60 -4.22
C LYS A 157 -11.51 -10.54 -3.06
N LYS A 158 -10.65 -11.53 -2.82
CA LYS A 158 -10.81 -12.54 -1.77
C LYS A 158 -9.58 -12.61 -0.91
N ILE A 159 -9.80 -12.60 0.39
CA ILE A 159 -8.73 -12.77 1.38
C ILE A 159 -9.05 -13.93 2.33
N GLN A 160 -8.00 -14.47 2.91
CA GLN A 160 -8.05 -15.38 4.05
C GLN A 160 -7.29 -14.75 5.21
N THR A 161 -7.97 -14.53 6.34
CA THR A 161 -7.31 -14.00 7.55
C THR A 161 -6.35 -15.02 8.15
N LYS A 162 -5.28 -14.51 8.75
CA LYS A 162 -4.25 -15.31 9.43
C LYS A 162 -4.26 -15.04 10.92
N ASP A 163 -3.81 -16.01 11.68
CA ASP A 163 -3.43 -15.77 13.07
C ASP A 163 -2.14 -14.93 13.10
N ALA A 164 -2.23 -13.74 13.66
CA ALA A 164 -1.16 -12.75 13.70
C ALA A 164 -1.26 -11.90 14.97
N PRO A 165 -0.13 -11.37 15.47
CA PRO A 165 -0.13 -10.48 16.65
C PRO A 165 -1.03 -9.26 16.49
N PHE A 166 -1.25 -8.78 15.25
CA PHE A 166 -2.22 -7.75 14.91
C PHE A 166 -3.27 -8.36 13.97
N PRO A 167 -4.48 -8.69 14.46
CA PRO A 167 -5.51 -9.34 13.65
C PRO A 167 -5.96 -8.49 12.47
N CYS A 168 -6.33 -9.15 11.35
CA CYS A 168 -6.95 -8.46 10.22
C CYS A 168 -8.26 -7.79 10.67
N PRO A 169 -8.41 -6.47 10.45
CA PRO A 169 -9.59 -5.73 10.91
C PRO A 169 -10.82 -5.93 10.01
N ILE A 170 -10.66 -6.53 8.84
CA ILE A 170 -11.71 -6.73 7.84
C ILE A 170 -12.01 -8.23 7.73
N LYS A 171 -13.31 -8.57 7.79
CA LYS A 171 -13.73 -9.95 7.55
C LYS A 171 -13.60 -10.28 6.05
N PRO A 172 -13.26 -11.52 5.67
CA PRO A 172 -13.15 -11.92 4.27
C PRO A 172 -14.39 -11.60 3.43
N ALA A 173 -15.58 -11.74 3.99
CA ALA A 173 -16.83 -11.45 3.29
C ALA A 173 -17.01 -9.95 2.97
N ASP A 174 -16.44 -9.08 3.79
CA ASP A 174 -16.57 -7.61 3.67
C ASP A 174 -15.45 -7.00 2.80
N TRP A 175 -14.42 -7.79 2.45
CA TRP A 175 -13.27 -7.33 1.68
C TRP A 175 -13.63 -6.70 0.34
N PRO A 176 -14.57 -7.25 -0.49
CA PRO A 176 -14.93 -6.66 -1.78
C PRO A 176 -15.59 -5.28 -1.68
N GLU A 177 -16.19 -4.95 -0.54
CA GLU A 177 -16.76 -3.62 -0.27
C GLU A 177 -15.72 -2.65 0.29
N PHE A 178 -14.75 -3.17 1.03
CA PHE A 178 -13.68 -2.40 1.65
C PHE A 178 -12.59 -2.00 0.66
N TRP A 179 -12.06 -2.98 -0.10
CA TRP A 179 -11.02 -2.78 -1.09
C TRP A 179 -11.62 -2.34 -2.42
N LYS A 180 -11.36 -1.09 -2.80
CA LYS A 180 -11.88 -0.49 -4.04
C LYS A 180 -11.10 -1.03 -5.24
N HIS A 181 -11.46 -2.20 -5.71
CA HIS A 181 -10.77 -2.88 -6.80
C HIS A 181 -10.76 -2.05 -8.09
N GLY A 182 -9.56 -1.80 -8.66
CA GLY A 182 -9.41 -0.98 -9.86
C GLY A 182 -9.60 0.53 -9.64
N GLU A 183 -9.80 0.97 -8.41
CA GLU A 183 -9.97 2.37 -8.02
C GLU A 183 -8.79 2.85 -7.16
N TRP A 184 -8.77 4.16 -6.86
CA TRP A 184 -7.80 4.74 -5.95
C TRP A 184 -8.12 4.37 -4.50
N ASN A 185 -7.11 3.82 -3.79
CA ASN A 185 -7.18 3.51 -2.38
C ASN A 185 -6.13 4.32 -1.62
N GLU A 186 -6.46 4.81 -0.43
CA GLU A 186 -5.50 5.47 0.45
C GLU A 186 -4.65 4.42 1.17
N LEU A 187 -3.34 4.49 1.01
CA LEU A 187 -2.37 3.81 1.84
C LEU A 187 -1.72 4.83 2.76
N ARG A 188 -1.58 4.46 4.04
CA ARG A 188 -0.94 5.30 5.03
C ARG A 188 0.02 4.47 5.85
N ALA A 189 1.21 5.00 6.10
CA ALA A 189 2.22 4.36 6.91
C ALA A 189 2.90 5.38 7.82
N ARG A 190 3.19 4.96 9.04
CA ARG A 190 3.98 5.72 10.00
C ARG A 190 5.20 4.90 10.40
N ILE A 191 6.34 5.56 10.47
CA ILE A 191 7.54 5.01 11.10
C ILE A 191 8.07 6.04 12.10
N GLU A 192 8.28 5.61 13.34
CA GLU A 192 8.66 6.50 14.44
C GLU A 192 9.50 5.78 15.49
N SER A 193 10.22 6.54 16.29
CA SER A 193 10.95 6.07 17.47
C SER A 193 12.21 5.25 17.17
N ASN A 194 12.93 4.95 18.25
CA ASN A 194 14.08 4.08 18.28
C ASN A 194 13.99 3.20 19.56
N PRO A 195 13.70 1.90 19.46
CA PRO A 195 13.61 1.12 18.22
C PRO A 195 12.43 1.55 17.31
N PRO A 196 12.57 1.39 15.97
CA PRO A 196 11.57 1.86 15.04
C PRO A 196 10.27 1.06 15.15
N LYS A 197 9.16 1.81 15.20
CA LYS A 197 7.80 1.29 15.18
C LYS A 197 7.14 1.65 13.86
N VAL A 198 6.63 0.66 13.15
CA VAL A 198 5.89 0.83 11.90
C VAL A 198 4.41 0.57 12.15
N THR A 199 3.54 1.46 11.66
CA THR A 199 2.09 1.28 11.68
C THR A 199 1.54 1.52 10.28
N THR A 200 0.59 0.69 9.82
CA THR A 200 0.04 0.76 8.48
C THR A 200 -1.48 0.81 8.47
N TRP A 201 -2.05 1.52 7.48
CA TRP A 201 -3.49 1.64 7.26
C TRP A 201 -3.82 1.50 5.78
N ILE A 202 -5.00 0.94 5.49
CA ILE A 202 -5.69 0.99 4.20
C ILE A 202 -7.00 1.73 4.41
N ASN A 203 -7.31 2.73 3.58
CA ASN A 203 -8.57 3.49 3.63
C ASN A 203 -8.93 3.93 5.08
N ARG A 204 -7.90 4.39 5.84
CA ARG A 204 -7.97 4.83 7.23
C ARG A 204 -8.26 3.72 8.27
N VAL A 205 -8.29 2.46 7.90
CA VAL A 205 -8.40 1.32 8.81
C VAL A 205 -7.00 0.78 9.10
N ARG A 206 -6.64 0.61 10.38
CA ARG A 206 -5.31 0.14 10.81
C ARG A 206 -5.17 -1.36 10.57
N PHE A 207 -4.11 -1.75 9.84
CA PHE A 207 -3.84 -3.15 9.44
C PHE A 207 -2.69 -3.79 10.18
N MET A 208 -1.63 -3.03 10.48
CA MET A 208 -0.45 -3.59 11.13
C MET A 208 0.18 -2.59 12.10
N GLU A 209 0.79 -3.14 13.14
CA GLU A 209 1.70 -2.45 14.04
C GLU A 209 2.87 -3.39 14.38
N PHE A 210 4.10 -2.91 14.19
CA PHE A 210 5.31 -3.68 14.41
C PHE A 210 6.41 -2.81 15.00
N THR A 211 7.15 -3.32 15.98
CA THR A 211 8.34 -2.67 16.53
C THR A 211 9.56 -3.55 16.25
N ASP A 212 10.56 -3.00 15.55
CA ASP A 212 11.82 -3.69 15.32
C ASP A 212 12.78 -3.46 16.48
N THR A 213 12.79 -4.36 17.45
CA THR A 213 13.64 -4.27 18.64
C THR A 213 15.12 -4.50 18.36
N GLU A 214 15.49 -4.99 17.18
CA GLU A 214 16.89 -5.27 16.79
C GLU A 214 17.57 -4.12 16.07
N LYS A 215 16.83 -3.07 15.70
CA LYS A 215 17.34 -1.88 14.99
C LYS A 215 18.20 -2.24 13.77
N ARG A 216 17.60 -2.89 12.79
CA ARG A 216 18.27 -3.44 11.59
C ARG A 216 18.61 -2.40 10.53
N HIS A 217 18.10 -1.17 10.65
CA HIS A 217 18.16 -0.15 9.60
C HIS A 217 18.40 1.24 10.19
N PRO A 218 19.02 2.19 9.45
CA PRO A 218 19.20 3.57 9.87
C PRO A 218 17.89 4.28 10.26
N ASP A 219 18.01 5.30 11.13
CA ASP A 219 16.86 6.08 11.61
C ASP A 219 16.36 7.12 10.59
N THR A 220 17.04 7.26 9.45
CA THR A 220 16.68 8.17 8.36
C THR A 220 16.84 7.49 7.02
N GLY A 221 16.04 7.93 6.04
CA GLY A 221 16.09 7.48 4.66
C GLY A 221 14.99 8.07 3.81
N SER A 222 14.95 7.70 2.55
CA SER A 222 13.97 8.16 1.58
C SER A 222 12.63 7.43 1.71
N ILE A 223 11.57 8.05 1.21
CA ILE A 223 10.34 7.37 0.85
C ILE A 223 10.53 6.84 -0.57
N ALA A 224 10.25 5.55 -0.80
CA ALA A 224 10.37 4.98 -2.14
C ALA A 224 9.14 4.19 -2.54
N LEU A 225 8.97 4.06 -3.87
CA LEU A 225 7.94 3.24 -4.52
C LEU A 225 8.65 2.20 -5.37
N GLN A 226 8.11 0.99 -5.42
CA GLN A 226 8.73 -0.15 -6.10
C GLN A 226 7.89 -0.62 -7.28
N VAL A 227 8.56 -1.06 -8.33
CA VAL A 227 8.08 -2.07 -9.29
C VAL A 227 8.85 -3.35 -9.00
N HIS A 228 8.17 -4.42 -8.61
CA HIS A 228 8.83 -5.67 -8.28
C HIS A 228 9.31 -6.40 -9.54
N GLY A 229 10.42 -7.10 -9.42
CA GLY A 229 10.96 -7.95 -10.48
C GLY A 229 10.21 -9.28 -10.59
N GLY A 230 10.55 -10.06 -11.62
CA GLY A 230 9.92 -11.33 -11.94
C GLY A 230 8.73 -11.18 -12.88
N GLY A 231 8.40 -12.22 -13.62
CA GLY A 231 7.34 -12.20 -14.62
C GLY A 231 7.61 -11.23 -15.80
N ASP A 232 6.63 -11.08 -16.69
CA ASP A 232 6.62 -10.04 -17.73
C ASP A 232 5.43 -9.11 -17.50
N TYR A 233 5.70 -7.99 -16.83
CA TYR A 233 4.74 -6.96 -16.50
C TYR A 233 5.09 -5.61 -17.14
N THR A 234 5.79 -5.62 -18.28
CA THR A 234 6.20 -4.40 -18.98
C THR A 234 5.03 -3.55 -19.50
N LYS A 235 3.82 -4.12 -19.55
CA LYS A 235 2.57 -3.45 -19.96
C LYS A 235 1.60 -3.22 -18.81
N GLU A 236 2.02 -3.49 -17.59
CA GLU A 236 1.24 -3.28 -16.38
C GLU A 236 1.94 -2.29 -15.46
N PHE A 237 1.20 -1.57 -14.66
CA PHE A 237 1.70 -0.36 -14.02
C PHE A 237 1.38 -0.32 -12.52
N VAL A 238 2.33 0.18 -11.77
CA VAL A 238 2.10 0.71 -10.42
C VAL A 238 1.86 2.21 -10.53
N ARG A 239 0.84 2.75 -9.84
CA ARG A 239 0.45 4.17 -9.92
C ARG A 239 0.22 4.74 -8.54
N TYR A 240 0.87 5.87 -8.27
CA TYR A 240 0.77 6.58 -6.99
C TYR A 240 0.57 8.08 -7.21
N ARG A 241 -0.33 8.69 -6.47
CA ARG A 241 -0.58 10.13 -6.49
C ARG A 241 -0.87 10.67 -5.09
N ASN A 242 -1.02 11.98 -4.97
CA ASN A 242 -1.36 12.66 -3.72
C ASN A 242 -0.40 12.29 -2.58
N VAL A 243 0.91 12.18 -2.89
CA VAL A 243 1.91 11.78 -1.91
C VAL A 243 2.16 12.94 -0.95
N ARG A 244 1.85 12.71 0.32
CA ARG A 244 1.96 13.69 1.39
C ARG A 244 2.74 13.10 2.55
N VAL A 245 3.54 13.89 3.22
CA VAL A 245 4.33 13.45 4.36
C VAL A 245 4.17 14.43 5.52
N LYS A 246 4.21 13.91 6.72
CA LYS A 246 4.27 14.67 7.96
C LYS A 246 5.49 14.20 8.73
N SER A 247 6.48 15.09 8.95
CA SER A 247 7.57 14.82 9.87
C SER A 247 7.03 14.79 11.30
N LEU A 248 7.41 13.76 12.04
CA LEU A 248 7.11 13.62 13.45
C LEU A 248 8.32 14.12 14.25
N LYS A 249 8.06 14.66 15.42
CA LYS A 249 9.13 15.22 16.25
C LYS A 249 9.73 14.13 17.13
#